data_38d2b15ff0de277a2a35ab3e98e6297e
#
_entry.id   38d2b15ff0de277a2a35ab3e98e6297e
#
_cell.length_a   1.000
_cell.length_b   1.000
_cell.length_c   1.000
_cell.angle_alpha   90.00
_cell.angle_beta   90.00
_cell.angle_gamma   90.00
#
_symmetry.space_group_name_H-M   'P 1'
#
loop_
_entity.id
_entity.type
_entity.pdbx_description
1 polymer ?
#
loop_
_entity_poly.entity_id
_entity_poly.type
_entity_poly.pdbx_seq_one_letter_code
_entity_poly.pdbx_strand_id
1 'polypeptide(L)'
;MNHTSEEHEWAKRARAGEKEYQDRYFFFDTYDVPALYEKTCPQVFPTTAPGNFTWLDDLHKHVMTTFYPYQWDLNYRNPVVFNEMVYNMLYLANQGVDIVRLDAVPYIWKQLGTNCRNLPQVHTIVRMMRMICEIVCPGVLLLGEVVMAPEKVVPYFGTLEKPECHILYNVTTMASTWHTVATKDVSLLRRQLDILGSLPKEYIFQNYLRCHDDIGWGL
;
A
#
# COMPACT_ATOMS: atom_id res chain seq x y z
N MET A 1 5.52 2.28 -0.68
CA MET A 1 6.01 0.98 -0.16
C MET A 1 5.82 -0.18 -1.13
N ASN A 2 4.72 -0.24 -1.88
CA ASN A 2 4.45 -1.37 -2.77
C ASN A 2 5.38 -1.44 -3.98
N HIS A 3 5.83 -0.31 -4.51
CA HIS A 3 6.55 -0.21 -5.78
C HIS A 3 7.61 0.89 -5.77
N THR A 4 8.47 0.84 -6.77
CA THR A 4 9.30 1.99 -7.18
C THR A 4 8.94 2.39 -8.60
N SER A 5 9.30 3.62 -9.00
CA SER A 5 9.29 3.99 -10.41
C SER A 5 10.32 3.16 -11.19
N GLU A 6 10.08 2.93 -12.49
CA GLU A 6 11.06 2.34 -13.40
C GLU A 6 12.33 3.22 -13.56
N GLU A 7 12.23 4.51 -13.22
CA GLU A 7 13.36 5.45 -13.18
C GLU A 7 14.18 5.38 -11.87
N HIS A 8 13.72 4.61 -10.89
CA HIS A 8 14.43 4.41 -9.64
C HIS A 8 15.76 3.67 -9.87
N GLU A 9 16.78 3.98 -9.07
CA GLU A 9 18.11 3.37 -9.20
C GLU A 9 18.06 1.84 -9.18
N TRP A 10 17.22 1.24 -8.35
CA TRP A 10 17.07 -0.22 -8.31
C TRP A 10 16.51 -0.79 -9.61
N ALA A 11 15.54 -0.11 -10.22
CA ALA A 11 14.95 -0.53 -11.50
C ALA A 11 15.97 -0.40 -12.64
N LYS A 12 16.75 0.67 -12.68
CA LYS A 12 17.84 0.87 -13.64
C LYS A 12 18.91 -0.22 -13.53
N ARG A 13 19.33 -0.55 -12.32
CA ARG A 13 20.29 -1.61 -12.07
C ARG A 13 19.72 -3.01 -12.38
N ALA A 14 18.45 -3.25 -12.10
CA ALA A 14 17.75 -4.46 -12.52
C ALA A 14 17.72 -4.59 -14.05
N ARG A 15 17.45 -3.49 -14.78
CA ARG A 15 17.54 -3.42 -16.25
C ARG A 15 18.94 -3.68 -16.78
N ALA A 16 19.98 -3.24 -16.05
CA ALA A 16 21.38 -3.51 -16.40
C ALA A 16 21.79 -4.99 -16.15
N GLY A 17 20.88 -5.84 -15.68
CA GLY A 17 21.11 -7.27 -15.49
C GLY A 17 21.68 -7.64 -14.11
N GLU A 18 21.79 -6.69 -13.18
CA GLU A 18 22.27 -6.95 -11.84
C GLU A 18 21.28 -7.81 -11.06
N LYS A 19 21.65 -9.07 -10.82
CA LYS A 19 20.77 -10.08 -10.22
C LYS A 19 20.23 -9.67 -8.85
N GLU A 20 21.05 -9.05 -8.01
CA GLU A 20 20.64 -8.54 -6.69
C GLU A 20 19.46 -7.56 -6.79
N TYR A 21 19.44 -6.73 -7.83
CA TYR A 21 18.38 -5.74 -8.05
C TYR A 21 17.17 -6.35 -8.76
N GLN A 22 17.38 -7.35 -9.63
CA GLN A 22 16.27 -8.10 -10.21
C GLN A 22 15.50 -8.86 -9.13
N ASP A 23 16.16 -9.42 -8.12
CA ASP A 23 15.52 -10.14 -7.01
C ASP A 23 14.71 -9.25 -6.06
N ARG A 24 14.80 -7.91 -6.22
CA ARG A 24 13.97 -6.93 -5.51
C ARG A 24 12.58 -6.76 -6.12
N TYR A 25 12.34 -7.30 -7.30
CA TYR A 25 11.07 -7.22 -8.06
C TYR A 25 10.57 -8.62 -8.39
N PHE A 26 9.40 -8.69 -9.06
CA PHE A 26 8.84 -9.93 -9.58
C PHE A 26 8.98 -9.94 -11.09
N PHE A 27 10.02 -10.61 -11.61
CA PHE A 27 10.24 -10.82 -13.03
C PHE A 27 9.90 -12.23 -13.47
N PHE A 28 9.35 -12.37 -14.67
CA PHE A 28 8.97 -13.65 -15.30
C PHE A 28 9.39 -13.66 -16.77
N ASP A 29 10.00 -14.77 -17.19
CA ASP A 29 10.45 -14.94 -18.58
C ASP A 29 9.30 -15.22 -19.54
N THR A 30 8.21 -15.85 -19.05
CA THR A 30 6.99 -16.16 -19.81
C THR A 30 5.76 -15.62 -19.10
N TYR A 31 4.62 -15.58 -19.81
CA TYR A 31 3.35 -15.15 -19.22
C TYR A 31 2.60 -16.26 -18.46
N ASP A 32 3.17 -17.46 -18.31
CA ASP A 32 2.49 -18.59 -17.69
C ASP A 32 2.15 -18.32 -16.20
N VAL A 33 3.15 -17.86 -15.43
CA VAL A 33 2.96 -17.52 -14.02
C VAL A 33 2.16 -16.22 -13.85
N PRO A 34 2.44 -15.11 -14.57
CA PRO A 34 1.55 -13.97 -14.66
C PRO A 34 0.08 -14.32 -14.89
N ALA A 35 -0.22 -15.17 -15.87
CA ALA A 35 -1.60 -15.61 -16.16
C ALA A 35 -2.26 -16.33 -14.98
N LEU A 36 -1.50 -17.00 -14.11
CA LEU A 36 -2.03 -17.60 -12.89
C LEU A 36 -2.35 -16.56 -11.82
N TYR A 37 -1.54 -15.51 -11.69
CA TYR A 37 -1.85 -14.37 -10.82
C TYR A 37 -3.10 -13.63 -11.29
N GLU A 38 -3.24 -13.38 -12.59
CA GLU A 38 -4.40 -12.67 -13.17
C GLU A 38 -5.75 -13.35 -12.87
N LYS A 39 -5.74 -14.67 -12.62
CA LYS A 39 -6.97 -15.40 -12.24
C LYS A 39 -7.53 -14.99 -10.87
N THR A 40 -6.69 -14.47 -9.97
CA THR A 40 -7.07 -14.21 -8.58
C THR A 40 -6.78 -12.77 -8.14
N CYS A 41 -5.85 -12.07 -8.80
CA CYS A 41 -5.50 -10.69 -8.48
C CYS A 41 -6.41 -9.73 -9.23
N PRO A 42 -7.30 -8.99 -8.55
CA PRO A 42 -8.12 -7.97 -9.20
C PRO A 42 -7.24 -6.82 -9.70
N GLN A 43 -7.55 -6.29 -10.88
CA GLN A 43 -6.90 -5.09 -11.40
C GLN A 43 -7.31 -3.86 -10.58
N VAL A 44 -6.38 -2.95 -10.34
CA VAL A 44 -6.66 -1.69 -9.63
C VAL A 44 -7.26 -0.67 -10.58
N PHE A 45 -6.68 -0.53 -11.77
CA PHE A 45 -7.11 0.43 -12.79
C PHE A 45 -7.44 -0.26 -14.12
N PRO A 46 -8.56 -1.01 -14.21
CA PRO A 46 -8.85 -1.84 -15.39
C PRO A 46 -9.05 -1.05 -16.69
N THR A 47 -9.35 0.25 -16.61
CA THR A 47 -9.57 1.12 -17.77
C THR A 47 -8.34 1.91 -18.18
N THR A 48 -7.51 2.36 -17.24
CA THR A 48 -6.35 3.25 -17.47
C THR A 48 -5.01 2.54 -17.44
N ALA A 49 -4.92 1.43 -16.72
CA ALA A 49 -3.74 0.58 -16.63
C ALA A 49 -4.17 -0.90 -16.48
N PRO A 50 -4.68 -1.52 -17.55
CA PRO A 50 -5.19 -2.89 -17.50
C PRO A 50 -4.06 -3.91 -17.28
N GLY A 51 -4.37 -4.97 -16.53
CA GLY A 51 -3.44 -6.03 -16.16
C GLY A 51 -2.68 -5.73 -14.87
N ASN A 52 -1.93 -6.73 -14.41
CA ASN A 52 -1.04 -6.63 -13.24
C ASN A 52 0.43 -6.89 -13.62
N PHE A 53 0.73 -6.97 -14.91
CA PHE A 53 2.07 -7.25 -15.42
C PHE A 53 2.36 -6.44 -16.67
N THR A 54 3.57 -5.92 -16.77
CA THR A 54 4.07 -5.15 -17.91
C THR A 54 5.20 -5.91 -18.61
N TRP A 55 5.13 -6.03 -19.93
CA TRP A 55 6.21 -6.57 -20.73
C TRP A 55 7.30 -5.52 -20.91
N LEU A 56 8.55 -5.92 -20.73
CA LEU A 56 9.75 -5.10 -20.94
C LEU A 56 10.52 -5.62 -22.14
N ASP A 57 10.48 -4.90 -23.24
CA ASP A 57 11.12 -5.29 -24.50
C ASP A 57 12.64 -5.45 -24.36
N ASP A 58 13.26 -4.59 -23.58
CA ASP A 58 14.71 -4.56 -23.36
C ASP A 58 15.22 -5.77 -22.55
N LEU A 59 14.40 -6.30 -21.64
CA LEU A 59 14.75 -7.44 -20.79
C LEU A 59 14.16 -8.77 -21.29
N HIS A 60 13.24 -8.72 -22.24
CA HIS A 60 12.41 -9.86 -22.65
C HIS A 60 11.76 -10.57 -21.44
N LYS A 61 11.20 -9.78 -20.50
CA LYS A 61 10.55 -10.26 -19.27
C LYS A 61 9.28 -9.49 -18.98
N HIS A 62 8.37 -10.16 -18.27
CA HIS A 62 7.25 -9.49 -17.60
C HIS A 62 7.68 -9.06 -16.20
N VAL A 63 7.33 -7.84 -15.79
CA VAL A 63 7.46 -7.36 -14.42
C VAL A 63 6.08 -7.14 -13.81
N MET A 64 5.91 -7.44 -12.52
CA MET A 64 4.65 -7.19 -11.83
C MET A 64 4.45 -5.69 -11.60
N THR A 65 3.26 -5.19 -11.97
CA THR A 65 2.88 -3.77 -11.92
C THR A 65 1.41 -3.65 -11.50
N THR A 66 1.16 -3.74 -10.20
CA THR A 66 -0.20 -3.72 -9.63
C THR A 66 -0.96 -2.43 -9.97
N PHE A 67 -0.26 -1.30 -10.14
CA PHE A 67 -0.85 0.02 -10.40
C PHE A 67 -0.61 0.45 -11.86
N TYR A 68 0.46 1.20 -12.12
CA TYR A 68 0.79 1.66 -13.46
C TYR A 68 2.01 0.92 -14.04
N PRO A 69 2.14 0.82 -15.38
CA PRO A 69 3.25 0.11 -16.03
C PRO A 69 4.66 0.54 -15.61
N TYR A 70 4.82 1.81 -15.23
CA TYR A 70 6.08 2.38 -14.75
C TYR A 70 6.32 2.19 -13.24
N GLN A 71 5.39 1.56 -12.51
CA GLN A 71 5.46 1.31 -11.06
C GLN A 71 5.69 -0.18 -10.81
N TRP A 72 6.95 -0.58 -10.61
CA TRP A 72 7.34 -1.97 -10.47
C TRP A 72 7.19 -2.45 -9.03
N ASP A 73 6.46 -3.52 -8.83
CA ASP A 73 6.13 -4.05 -7.51
C ASP A 73 7.34 -4.67 -6.83
N LEU A 74 7.56 -4.28 -5.57
CA LEU A 74 8.67 -4.74 -4.75
C LEU A 74 8.40 -6.12 -4.15
N ASN A 75 9.44 -6.95 -4.15
CA ASN A 75 9.42 -8.30 -3.62
C ASN A 75 9.79 -8.33 -2.12
N TYR A 76 8.83 -8.15 -1.24
CA TYR A 76 9.05 -8.23 0.21
C TYR A 76 9.35 -9.64 0.74
N ARG A 77 9.36 -10.69 -0.11
CA ARG A 77 9.93 -11.99 0.25
C ARG A 77 11.45 -11.93 0.33
N ASN A 78 12.06 -10.98 -0.37
CA ASN A 78 13.47 -10.68 -0.26
C ASN A 78 13.68 -9.76 0.95
N PRO A 79 14.36 -10.22 2.04
CA PRO A 79 14.54 -9.41 3.24
C PRO A 79 15.35 -8.12 3.00
N VAL A 80 16.15 -8.08 1.94
CA VAL A 80 16.89 -6.86 1.56
C VAL A 80 15.92 -5.72 1.25
N VAL A 81 14.79 -5.99 0.59
CA VAL A 81 13.77 -4.98 0.30
C VAL A 81 13.19 -4.38 1.59
N PHE A 82 12.86 -5.23 2.57
CA PHE A 82 12.39 -4.76 3.87
C PHE A 82 13.44 -3.90 4.59
N ASN A 83 14.68 -4.38 4.66
CA ASN A 83 15.78 -3.67 5.33
C ASN A 83 16.02 -2.28 4.72
N GLU A 84 16.04 -2.19 3.39
CA GLU A 84 16.19 -0.92 2.68
C GLU A 84 15.02 0.04 2.92
N MET A 85 13.77 -0.48 2.95
CA MET A 85 12.60 0.34 3.26
C MET A 85 12.63 0.85 4.71
N VAL A 86 13.07 0.03 5.66
CA VAL A 86 13.29 0.45 7.03
C VAL A 86 14.40 1.51 7.11
N TYR A 87 15.51 1.30 6.41
CA TYR A 87 16.58 2.30 6.33
C TYR A 87 16.06 3.65 5.83
N ASN A 88 15.29 3.65 4.74
CA ASN A 88 14.70 4.87 4.21
C ASN A 88 13.73 5.54 5.20
N MET A 89 12.92 4.76 5.90
CA MET A 89 12.02 5.26 6.95
C MET A 89 12.81 5.92 8.09
N LEU A 90 13.87 5.28 8.58
CA LEU A 90 14.72 5.81 9.64
C LEU A 90 15.55 7.02 9.16
N TYR A 91 15.96 7.04 7.90
CA TYR A 91 16.59 8.21 7.30
C TYR A 91 15.67 9.43 7.33
N LEU A 92 14.39 9.27 6.93
CA LEU A 92 13.39 10.34 7.00
C LEU A 92 13.15 10.81 8.44
N ALA A 93 13.05 9.88 9.38
CA ALA A 93 12.93 10.18 10.80
C ALA A 93 14.12 11.03 11.30
N ASN A 94 15.34 10.67 10.88
CA ASN A 94 16.58 11.42 11.23
C ASN A 94 16.63 12.82 10.58
N GLN A 95 15.87 13.07 9.50
CA GLN A 95 15.71 14.40 8.91
C GLN A 95 14.65 15.25 9.63
N GLY A 96 14.03 14.75 10.69
CA GLY A 96 13.01 15.47 11.47
C GLY A 96 11.59 15.29 10.95
N VAL A 97 11.30 14.22 10.21
CA VAL A 97 9.93 13.87 9.79
C VAL A 97 9.18 13.25 10.97
N ASP A 98 8.07 13.86 11.36
CA ASP A 98 7.23 13.41 12.49
C ASP A 98 6.23 12.32 12.08
N ILE A 99 5.75 12.35 10.83
CA ILE A 99 4.76 11.38 10.32
C ILE A 99 5.26 10.80 9.01
N VAL A 100 5.43 9.48 8.95
CA VAL A 100 5.79 8.75 7.74
C VAL A 100 4.55 8.11 7.14
N ARG A 101 4.16 8.53 5.93
CA ARG A 101 3.07 7.90 5.17
C ARG A 101 3.56 6.61 4.51
N LEU A 102 2.94 5.51 4.87
CA LEU A 102 3.13 4.20 4.25
C LEU A 102 2.17 4.05 3.08
N ASP A 103 2.71 4.12 1.88
CA ASP A 103 1.97 4.09 0.61
C ASP A 103 1.53 2.67 0.22
N ALA A 104 0.29 2.54 -0.28
CA ALA A 104 -0.28 1.31 -0.84
C ALA A 104 -0.06 0.05 0.03
N VAL A 105 -0.20 0.20 1.34
CA VAL A 105 0.10 -0.83 2.35
C VAL A 105 -0.55 -2.18 2.06
N PRO A 106 -1.86 -2.27 1.69
CA PRO A 106 -2.54 -3.54 1.49
C PRO A 106 -1.90 -4.44 0.42
N TYR A 107 -1.09 -3.92 -0.46
CA TYR A 107 -0.58 -4.59 -1.66
C TYR A 107 0.85 -5.10 -1.54
N ILE A 108 1.58 -4.83 -0.45
CA ILE A 108 3.02 -5.07 -0.34
C ILE A 108 3.45 -6.55 -0.36
N TRP A 109 2.53 -7.50 -0.14
CA TRP A 109 2.84 -8.92 -0.19
C TRP A 109 2.13 -9.60 -1.35
N LYS A 110 2.90 -10.37 -2.15
CA LYS A 110 2.39 -11.09 -3.31
C LYS A 110 2.44 -12.60 -3.07
N GLN A 111 1.32 -13.27 -3.30
CA GLN A 111 1.23 -14.73 -3.16
C GLN A 111 0.32 -15.29 -4.24
N LEU A 112 0.87 -16.22 -5.03
CA LEU A 112 0.13 -16.91 -6.08
C LEU A 112 -1.10 -17.64 -5.49
N GLY A 113 -2.22 -17.59 -6.20
CA GLY A 113 -3.48 -18.18 -5.77
C GLY A 113 -4.26 -17.36 -4.76
N THR A 114 -3.81 -16.14 -4.46
CA THR A 114 -4.54 -15.16 -3.63
C THR A 114 -4.85 -13.89 -4.42
N ASN A 115 -5.63 -12.99 -3.84
CA ASN A 115 -5.89 -11.68 -4.43
C ASN A 115 -4.73 -10.67 -4.24
N CYS A 116 -3.63 -11.05 -3.61
CA CYS A 116 -2.47 -10.21 -3.28
C CYS A 116 -2.82 -8.91 -2.53
N ARG A 117 -3.89 -8.93 -1.72
CA ARG A 117 -4.35 -7.79 -0.93
C ARG A 117 -4.69 -8.21 0.50
N ASN A 118 -4.34 -7.40 1.49
CA ASN A 118 -4.67 -7.62 2.91
C ASN A 118 -4.21 -8.98 3.46
N LEU A 119 -3.11 -9.53 2.94
CA LEU A 119 -2.61 -10.82 3.38
C LEU A 119 -1.98 -10.72 4.79
N PRO A 120 -1.97 -11.80 5.59
CA PRO A 120 -1.41 -11.77 6.96
C PRO A 120 0.03 -11.24 7.04
N GLN A 121 0.82 -11.48 6.00
CA GLN A 121 2.21 -11.02 5.91
C GLN A 121 2.30 -9.49 5.81
N VAL A 122 1.32 -8.82 5.20
CA VAL A 122 1.23 -7.35 5.18
C VAL A 122 1.19 -6.81 6.60
N HIS A 123 0.29 -7.34 7.42
CA HIS A 123 0.15 -6.98 8.83
C HIS A 123 1.43 -7.25 9.63
N THR A 124 2.11 -8.36 9.36
CA THR A 124 3.40 -8.66 9.99
C THR A 124 4.46 -7.61 9.65
N ILE A 125 4.59 -7.22 8.37
CA ILE A 125 5.54 -6.20 7.92
C ILE A 125 5.24 -4.85 8.57
N VAL A 126 3.98 -4.43 8.62
CA VAL A 126 3.58 -3.16 9.25
C VAL A 126 3.90 -3.16 10.74
N ARG A 127 3.62 -4.27 11.45
CA ARG A 127 4.00 -4.42 12.87
C ARG A 127 5.50 -4.32 13.09
N MET A 128 6.29 -4.96 12.25
CA MET A 128 7.76 -4.87 12.34
C MET A 128 8.23 -3.42 12.17
N MET A 129 7.68 -2.68 11.19
CA MET A 129 7.98 -1.25 11.02
C MET A 129 7.55 -0.45 12.25
N ARG A 130 6.34 -0.71 12.80
CA ARG A 130 5.87 -0.06 14.01
C ARG A 130 6.80 -0.31 15.20
N MET A 131 7.20 -1.56 15.45
CA MET A 131 8.11 -1.92 16.53
C MET A 131 9.48 -1.23 16.37
N ILE A 132 10.00 -1.15 15.16
CA ILE A 132 11.27 -0.46 14.88
C ILE A 132 11.13 1.04 15.20
N CYS A 133 10.03 1.70 14.80
CA CYS A 133 9.79 3.08 15.18
C CYS A 133 9.74 3.26 16.69
N GLU A 134 9.02 2.42 17.42
CA GLU A 134 8.91 2.50 18.88
C GLU A 134 10.25 2.37 19.61
N ILE A 135 11.18 1.58 19.04
CA ILE A 135 12.51 1.36 19.64
C ILE A 135 13.48 2.47 19.25
N VAL A 136 13.50 2.89 17.97
CA VAL A 136 14.58 3.74 17.41
C VAL A 136 14.17 5.21 17.33
N CYS A 137 12.91 5.49 17.02
CA CYS A 137 12.39 6.86 16.82
C CYS A 137 10.95 6.99 17.36
N PRO A 138 10.74 6.87 18.69
CA PRO A 138 9.41 6.75 19.30
C PRO A 138 8.51 7.98 19.09
N GLY A 139 9.05 9.11 18.65
CA GLY A 139 8.27 10.30 18.28
C GLY A 139 7.68 10.26 16.88
N VAL A 140 8.06 9.27 16.05
CA VAL A 140 7.59 9.18 14.65
C VAL A 140 6.32 8.33 14.56
N LEU A 141 5.31 8.87 13.89
CA LEU A 141 4.03 8.19 13.67
C LEU A 141 3.96 7.56 12.26
N LEU A 142 3.33 6.40 12.16
CA LEU A 142 3.07 5.73 10.88
C LEU A 142 1.62 6.02 10.45
N LEU A 143 1.46 6.67 9.29
CA LEU A 143 0.19 6.90 8.62
C LEU A 143 0.03 5.89 7.49
N GLY A 144 -0.87 4.93 7.63
CA GLY A 144 -1.14 3.92 6.61
C GLY A 144 -2.11 4.40 5.55
N GLU A 145 -1.73 4.26 4.29
CA GLU A 145 -2.67 4.41 3.18
C GLU A 145 -3.37 3.07 2.90
N VAL A 146 -4.62 3.00 3.34
CA VAL A 146 -5.50 1.84 3.17
C VAL A 146 -6.83 2.34 2.59
N VAL A 147 -6.90 2.39 1.25
CA VAL A 147 -8.09 2.84 0.51
C VAL A 147 -8.95 1.63 0.18
N MET A 148 -9.81 1.27 1.12
CA MET A 148 -10.66 0.06 1.04
C MET A 148 -11.98 0.28 1.78
N ALA A 149 -12.89 -0.70 1.68
CA ALA A 149 -14.11 -0.72 2.47
C ALA A 149 -13.80 -0.66 3.98
N PRO A 150 -14.66 -0.02 4.79
CA PRO A 150 -14.38 0.30 6.20
C PRO A 150 -13.91 -0.89 7.03
N GLU A 151 -14.53 -2.06 6.83
CA GLU A 151 -14.18 -3.28 7.55
C GLU A 151 -12.76 -3.82 7.22
N LYS A 152 -12.17 -3.37 6.12
CA LYS A 152 -10.79 -3.71 5.71
C LYS A 152 -9.75 -2.71 6.22
N VAL A 153 -10.18 -1.49 6.57
CA VAL A 153 -9.30 -0.43 7.05
C VAL A 153 -8.94 -0.63 8.52
N VAL A 154 -9.94 -0.86 9.37
CA VAL A 154 -9.77 -0.93 10.83
C VAL A 154 -8.69 -1.94 11.27
N PRO A 155 -8.54 -3.15 10.68
CA PRO A 155 -7.49 -4.10 11.04
C PRO A 155 -6.06 -3.55 10.98
N TYR A 156 -5.81 -2.49 10.20
CA TYR A 156 -4.48 -1.87 10.07
C TYR A 156 -4.07 -0.98 11.26
N PHE A 157 -4.94 -0.76 12.23
CA PHE A 157 -4.55 -0.29 13.56
C PHE A 157 -3.89 -1.39 14.39
N GLY A 158 -4.15 -2.66 14.04
CA GLY A 158 -3.77 -3.81 14.84
C GLY A 158 -4.62 -3.92 16.11
N THR A 159 -3.99 -4.40 17.17
CA THR A 159 -4.56 -4.46 18.53
C THR A 159 -3.63 -3.73 19.50
N LEU A 160 -4.09 -3.48 20.74
CA LEU A 160 -3.25 -2.87 21.77
C LEU A 160 -1.96 -3.68 22.05
N GLU A 161 -2.04 -5.01 21.94
CA GLU A 161 -0.88 -5.91 22.13
C GLU A 161 -0.01 -6.04 20.86
N LYS A 162 -0.60 -5.81 19.70
CA LYS A 162 0.07 -5.95 18.39
C LYS A 162 -0.27 -4.74 17.51
N PRO A 163 0.19 -3.55 17.87
CA PRO A 163 -0.13 -2.32 17.14
C PRO A 163 0.50 -2.32 15.74
N GLU A 164 -0.22 -1.71 14.80
CA GLU A 164 0.22 -1.49 13.42
C GLU A 164 0.34 0.01 13.13
N CYS A 165 -0.48 0.57 12.23
CA CYS A 165 -0.44 2.01 11.96
C CYS A 165 -0.94 2.82 13.18
N HIS A 166 -0.34 4.00 13.39
CA HIS A 166 -0.84 4.96 14.37
C HIS A 166 -2.07 5.69 13.84
N ILE A 167 -2.06 6.00 12.55
CA ILE A 167 -3.07 6.82 11.87
C ILE A 167 -3.44 6.11 10.57
N LEU A 168 -4.72 6.17 10.19
CA LEU A 168 -5.20 5.70 8.88
C LEU A 168 -6.02 6.79 8.19
N TYR A 169 -6.01 6.81 6.86
CA TYR A 169 -6.86 7.70 6.07
C TYR A 169 -8.35 7.34 6.24
N ASN A 170 -9.18 8.37 6.45
CA ASN A 170 -10.62 8.22 6.57
C ASN A 170 -11.31 8.37 5.20
N VAL A 171 -11.02 7.44 4.30
CA VAL A 171 -11.50 7.48 2.92
C VAL A 171 -13.02 7.39 2.82
N THR A 172 -13.65 6.59 3.67
CA THR A 172 -15.12 6.43 3.66
C THR A 172 -15.83 7.71 4.11
N THR A 173 -15.28 8.44 5.08
CA THR A 173 -15.82 9.75 5.47
C THR A 173 -15.64 10.77 4.34
N MET A 174 -14.52 10.76 3.64
CA MET A 174 -14.30 11.61 2.47
C MET A 174 -15.36 11.34 1.40
N ALA A 175 -15.54 10.09 0.99
CA ALA A 175 -16.51 9.70 -0.04
C ALA A 175 -17.95 10.02 0.38
N SER A 176 -18.35 9.71 1.61
CA SER A 176 -19.71 9.99 2.13
C SER A 176 -19.96 11.48 2.30
N THR A 177 -18.94 12.30 2.58
CA THR A 177 -19.05 13.75 2.62
C THR A 177 -19.37 14.32 1.22
N TRP A 178 -18.63 13.91 0.20
CA TRP A 178 -18.89 14.33 -1.17
C TRP A 178 -20.25 13.84 -1.69
N HIS A 179 -20.65 12.62 -1.35
CA HIS A 179 -22.00 12.11 -1.63
C HIS A 179 -23.06 13.02 -1.00
N THR A 180 -22.90 13.39 0.27
CA THR A 180 -23.81 14.28 0.98
C THR A 180 -23.91 15.66 0.31
N VAL A 181 -22.78 16.23 -0.11
CA VAL A 181 -22.77 17.53 -0.82
C VAL A 181 -23.50 17.43 -2.15
N ALA A 182 -23.29 16.35 -2.91
CA ALA A 182 -23.88 16.16 -4.22
C ALA A 182 -25.39 15.86 -4.18
N THR A 183 -25.83 15.03 -3.24
CA THR A 183 -27.21 14.51 -3.17
C THR A 183 -28.08 15.22 -2.16
N LYS A 184 -27.49 15.97 -1.21
CA LYS A 184 -28.13 16.53 -0.01
C LYS A 184 -28.71 15.46 0.94
N ASP A 185 -28.25 14.19 0.81
CA ASP A 185 -28.60 13.08 1.69
C ASP A 185 -27.44 12.81 2.65
N VAL A 186 -27.70 12.96 3.96
CA VAL A 186 -26.71 12.79 5.04
C VAL A 186 -26.67 11.34 5.59
N SER A 187 -27.49 10.45 5.06
CA SER A 187 -27.69 9.11 5.67
C SER A 187 -26.38 8.29 5.70
N LEU A 188 -25.63 8.26 4.60
CA LEU A 188 -24.35 7.55 4.53
C LEU A 188 -23.30 8.17 5.46
N LEU A 189 -23.18 9.48 5.48
CA LEU A 189 -22.22 10.17 6.35
C LEU A 189 -22.56 9.92 7.84
N ARG A 190 -23.83 10.00 8.21
CA ARG A 190 -24.28 9.72 9.59
C ARG A 190 -23.92 8.30 10.00
N ARG A 191 -24.25 7.30 9.16
CA ARG A 191 -23.88 5.90 9.40
C ARG A 191 -22.37 5.72 9.58
N GLN A 192 -21.57 6.39 8.77
CA GLN A 192 -20.11 6.33 8.90
C GLN A 192 -19.63 6.94 10.24
N LEU A 193 -20.19 8.07 10.65
CA LEU A 193 -19.87 8.70 11.93
C LEU A 193 -20.27 7.82 13.13
N ASP A 194 -21.40 7.12 13.04
CA ASP A 194 -21.84 6.17 14.06
C ASP A 194 -20.85 4.99 14.18
N ILE A 195 -20.37 4.45 13.04
CA ILE A 195 -19.34 3.41 13.03
C ILE A 195 -18.05 3.92 13.70
N LEU A 196 -17.56 5.10 13.30
CA LEU A 196 -16.35 5.68 13.88
C LEU A 196 -16.49 5.93 15.38
N GLY A 197 -17.67 6.39 15.83
CA GLY A 197 -17.97 6.62 17.25
C GLY A 197 -18.00 5.34 18.09
N SER A 198 -18.15 4.16 17.48
CA SER A 198 -18.13 2.86 18.14
C SER A 198 -16.72 2.25 18.27
N LEU A 199 -15.73 2.80 17.56
CA LEU A 199 -14.36 2.31 17.58
C LEU A 199 -13.60 2.76 18.85
N PRO A 200 -12.51 2.06 19.22
CA PRO A 200 -11.62 2.50 20.29
C PRO A 200 -11.10 3.92 20.05
N LYS A 201 -10.98 4.71 21.12
CA LYS A 201 -10.51 6.12 21.04
C LYS A 201 -9.06 6.26 20.62
N GLU A 202 -8.30 5.19 20.75
CA GLU A 202 -6.90 5.08 20.32
C GLU A 202 -6.74 5.01 18.78
N TYR A 203 -7.83 4.72 18.04
CA TYR A 203 -7.82 4.64 16.59
C TYR A 203 -7.98 6.03 15.99
N ILE A 204 -6.89 6.57 15.49
CA ILE A 204 -6.83 7.94 14.96
C ILE A 204 -6.96 7.90 13.43
N PHE A 205 -7.96 8.61 12.91
CA PHE A 205 -8.17 8.77 11.49
C PHE A 205 -7.74 10.15 11.00
N GLN A 206 -6.99 10.17 9.89
CA GLN A 206 -6.71 11.38 9.14
C GLN A 206 -7.91 11.71 8.24
N ASN A 207 -8.68 12.73 8.62
CA ASN A 207 -9.75 13.23 7.78
C ASN A 207 -9.20 14.08 6.64
N TYR A 208 -9.78 13.94 5.47
CA TYR A 208 -9.45 14.74 4.28
C TYR A 208 -10.64 14.78 3.35
N LEU A 209 -10.66 15.75 2.44
CA LEU A 209 -11.69 15.87 1.39
C LEU A 209 -11.14 15.64 0.00
N ARG A 210 -9.81 15.78 -0.17
CA ARG A 210 -9.07 15.59 -1.40
C ARG A 210 -7.59 15.34 -1.06
N CYS A 211 -6.90 14.56 -1.88
CA CYS A 211 -5.44 14.39 -1.82
C CYS A 211 -4.84 14.43 -3.24
N HIS A 212 -3.58 14.01 -3.39
CA HIS A 212 -2.92 13.93 -4.70
C HIS A 212 -3.58 12.90 -5.65
N ASP A 213 -4.27 11.88 -5.11
CA ASP A 213 -5.04 10.90 -5.88
C ASP A 213 -6.47 11.38 -6.20
N ASP A 214 -6.73 12.68 -5.95
CA ASP A 214 -8.00 13.35 -6.15
C ASP A 214 -9.14 12.82 -5.25
N ILE A 215 -10.38 12.85 -5.74
CA ILE A 215 -11.57 12.39 -5.02
C ILE A 215 -11.92 10.98 -5.49
N GLY A 216 -11.84 10.01 -4.60
CA GLY A 216 -12.26 8.63 -4.90
C GLY A 216 -13.78 8.47 -4.81
N TRP A 217 -14.45 8.31 -5.95
CA TRP A 217 -15.89 8.11 -6.02
C TRP A 217 -16.33 6.65 -6.05
N GLY A 218 -15.43 5.72 -6.28
CA GLY A 218 -15.70 4.33 -6.64
C GLY A 218 -15.38 3.29 -5.58
N LEU A 219 -15.61 3.59 -4.32
CA LEU A 219 -15.39 2.64 -3.23
C LEU A 219 -16.66 1.90 -2.85
#